data_0be28041fa69e30ec1439c3c0adfa645
#
_entry.id   0be28041fa69e30ec1439c3c0adfa645
#
_cell.length_a   1.000
_cell.length_b   1.000
_cell.length_c   1.000
_cell.angle_alpha   90.00
_cell.angle_beta   90.00
_cell.angle_gamma   90.00
#
_symmetry.space_group_name_H-M   'P 1'
#
loop_
_entity.id
_entity.type
_entity.pdbx_description
1 polymer ?
#
loop_
_entity_poly.entity_id
_entity_poly.type
_entity_poly.pdbx_seq_one_letter_code
_entity_poly.pdbx_strand_id
1 'polypeptide(L)'
;SSDLSADIDLIKRIQQHTALIQQLTHDMIEARKVANKIEDQREKALAYHDTVAVYFDQIRKHVDRLEEIVDDQMWPLPKYRELLFLR
;
A
#
# COMPACT_ATOMS: atom_id res chain seq x y z
N SER A 1 -20.83 -23.16 -1.19
CA SER A 1 -19.85 -23.84 -1.94
C SER A 1 -18.46 -23.39 -1.55
N SER A 2 -17.48 -23.93 -2.20
CA SER A 2 -16.09 -23.62 -1.90
C SER A 2 -15.74 -22.16 -2.12
N ASP A 3 -16.57 -21.47 -2.85
CA ASP A 3 -16.31 -20.07 -3.19
C ASP A 3 -16.33 -19.14 -1.98
N LEU A 4 -17.13 -19.48 -0.98
CA LEU A 4 -17.21 -18.64 0.20
C LEU A 4 -15.88 -18.62 0.96
N SER A 5 -15.25 -19.78 1.06
CA SER A 5 -13.96 -19.90 1.73
C SER A 5 -12.88 -19.10 1.00
N ALA A 6 -12.87 -19.20 -0.33
CA ALA A 6 -11.92 -18.45 -1.14
C ALA A 6 -12.15 -16.96 -1.01
N ASP A 7 -13.40 -16.54 -0.93
CA ASP A 7 -13.74 -15.12 -0.77
C ASP A 7 -13.27 -14.58 0.58
N ILE A 8 -13.42 -15.39 1.63
CA ILE A 8 -12.97 -14.98 2.95
C ILE A 8 -11.45 -14.84 2.97
N ASP A 9 -10.74 -15.78 2.36
CA ASP A 9 -9.29 -15.69 2.27
C ASP A 9 -8.84 -14.46 1.51
N LEU A 10 -9.53 -14.15 0.44
CA LEU A 10 -9.24 -12.97 -0.35
C LEU A 10 -9.41 -11.70 0.50
N ILE A 11 -10.51 -11.61 1.21
CA ILE A 11 -10.77 -10.45 2.07
C ILE A 11 -9.69 -10.31 3.13
N LYS A 12 -9.27 -11.42 3.72
CA LYS A 12 -8.21 -11.40 4.72
C LYS A 12 -6.89 -10.89 4.15
N ARG A 13 -6.56 -11.32 2.94
CA ARG A 13 -5.33 -10.86 2.29
C ARG A 13 -5.38 -9.37 2.02
N ILE A 14 -6.52 -8.88 1.56
CA ILE A 14 -6.70 -7.45 1.32
C ILE A 14 -6.57 -6.69 2.64
N GLN A 15 -7.18 -7.19 3.70
CA GLN A 15 -7.10 -6.55 5.01
C GLN A 15 -5.67 -6.52 5.54
N GLN A 16 -4.93 -7.59 5.33
CA GLN A 16 -3.53 -7.66 5.77
C GLN A 16 -2.67 -6.61 5.08
N HIS A 17 -2.81 -6.51 3.76
CA HIS A 17 -2.04 -5.50 3.03
C HIS A 17 -2.47 -4.09 3.41
N THR A 18 -3.76 -3.87 3.60
CA THR A 18 -4.28 -2.57 4.00
C THR A 18 -3.73 -2.17 5.37
N ALA A 19 -3.73 -3.11 6.32
CA ALA A 19 -3.21 -2.84 7.65
C ALA A 19 -1.71 -2.52 7.61
N LEU A 20 -0.96 -3.24 6.78
CA LEU A 20 0.47 -2.97 6.63
C LEU A 20 0.71 -1.60 6.03
N ILE A 21 -0.07 -1.22 5.02
CA ILE A 21 0.03 0.11 4.42
C ILE A 21 -0.23 1.18 5.46
N GLN A 22 -1.26 1.00 6.27
CA GLN A 22 -1.58 1.97 7.31
C GLN A 22 -0.47 2.10 8.34
N GLN A 23 0.08 0.97 8.77
CA GLN A 23 1.18 0.98 9.74
C GLN A 23 2.43 1.63 9.16
N LEU A 24 2.78 1.25 7.93
CA LEU A 24 3.96 1.81 7.28
C LEU A 24 3.80 3.31 7.03
N THR A 25 2.59 3.74 6.68
CA THR A 25 2.31 5.16 6.48
C THR A 25 2.48 5.93 7.78
N HIS A 26 1.98 5.37 8.87
CA HIS A 26 2.16 5.99 10.18
C HIS A 26 3.64 6.10 10.53
N ASP A 27 4.38 5.02 10.33
CA ASP A 27 5.81 5.00 10.63
C ASP A 27 6.57 5.99 9.75
N MET A 28 6.18 6.09 8.49
CA MET A 28 6.79 7.04 7.56
C MET A 28 6.58 8.47 8.02
N ILE A 29 5.37 8.78 8.46
CA ILE A 29 5.06 10.14 8.94
C ILE A 29 5.90 10.46 10.17
N GLU A 30 6.05 9.50 11.08
CA GLU A 30 6.87 9.71 12.27
C GLU A 30 8.34 9.90 11.90
N ALA A 31 8.83 9.11 10.95
CA ALA A 31 10.21 9.26 10.47
C ALA A 31 10.42 10.63 9.83
N ARG A 32 9.44 11.11 9.09
CA ARG A 32 9.52 12.42 8.48
C ARG A 32 9.58 13.52 9.53
N LYS A 33 8.79 13.40 10.60
CA LYS A 33 8.82 14.38 11.68
C LYS A 33 10.18 14.46 12.33
N VAL A 34 10.79 13.27 12.54
CA VAL A 34 12.13 13.22 13.12
C VAL A 34 13.15 13.87 12.19
N ALA A 35 13.09 13.51 10.90
CA ALA A 35 14.02 14.06 9.93
C ALA A 35 13.90 15.57 9.81
N ASN A 36 12.69 16.10 9.90
CA ASN A 36 12.44 17.54 9.79
C ASN A 36 13.03 18.33 10.94
N LYS A 37 13.31 17.69 12.07
CA LYS A 37 13.93 18.37 13.21
C LYS A 37 15.43 18.55 13.05
N ILE A 38 16.03 17.86 12.11
CA ILE A 38 17.46 17.97 11.86
C ILE A 38 17.72 19.30 11.19
N GLU A 39 18.65 20.08 11.73
CA GLU A 39 18.94 21.42 11.23
C GLU A 39 19.88 21.40 10.04
N ASP A 40 20.86 20.53 10.07
CA ASP A 40 21.82 20.45 8.98
C ASP A 40 21.15 19.90 7.73
N GLN A 41 21.25 20.65 6.63
CA GLN A 41 20.57 20.29 5.39
C GLN A 41 21.03 18.94 4.84
N ARG A 42 22.32 18.69 4.92
CA ARG A 42 22.87 17.45 4.39
C ARG A 42 22.43 16.24 5.20
N GLU A 43 22.47 16.39 6.53
CA GLU A 43 22.03 15.30 7.41
C GLU A 43 20.55 15.05 7.26
N LYS A 44 19.77 16.12 7.09
CA LYS A 44 18.34 15.99 6.87
C LYS A 44 18.06 15.22 5.59
N ALA A 45 18.77 15.54 4.51
CA ALA A 45 18.60 14.84 3.23
C ALA A 45 18.94 13.37 3.36
N LEU A 46 20.02 13.05 4.09
CA LEU A 46 20.40 11.66 4.33
C LEU A 46 19.34 10.92 5.14
N ALA A 47 18.80 11.58 6.16
CA ALA A 47 17.75 10.99 6.99
C ALA A 47 16.51 10.69 6.16
N TYR A 48 16.12 11.58 5.27
CA TYR A 48 15.00 11.34 4.37
C TYR A 48 15.27 10.14 3.48
N HIS A 49 16.46 10.07 2.90
CA HIS A 49 16.81 8.98 2.02
C HIS A 49 16.84 7.64 2.77
N ASP A 50 17.42 7.63 3.97
CA ASP A 50 17.64 6.40 4.70
C ASP A 50 16.40 5.90 5.43
N THR A 51 15.49 6.79 5.81
CA THR A 51 14.35 6.40 6.62
C THR A 51 13.02 6.60 5.91
N VAL A 52 12.77 7.79 5.41
CA VAL A 52 11.45 8.10 4.81
C VAL A 52 11.26 7.37 3.48
N ALA A 53 12.26 7.44 2.61
CA ALA A 53 12.15 6.82 1.29
C ALA A 53 11.99 5.31 1.37
N VAL A 54 12.63 4.69 2.37
CA VAL A 54 12.52 3.24 2.55
C VAL A 54 11.07 2.84 2.84
N TYR A 55 10.39 3.60 3.69
CA TYR A 55 8.98 3.34 3.98
C TYR A 55 8.12 3.53 2.74
N PHE A 56 8.41 4.56 1.97
CA PHE A 56 7.67 4.83 0.76
C PHE A 56 7.73 3.64 -0.20
N ASP A 57 8.92 3.07 -0.37
CA ASP A 57 9.11 1.92 -1.24
C ASP A 57 8.33 0.70 -0.74
N GLN A 58 8.32 0.49 0.56
CA GLN A 58 7.59 -0.62 1.15
C GLN A 58 6.07 -0.46 0.97
N ILE A 59 5.59 0.76 1.18
CA ILE A 59 4.18 1.06 0.98
C ILE A 59 3.80 0.77 -0.46
N ARG A 60 4.64 1.20 -1.39
CA ARG A 60 4.37 1.01 -2.80
C ARG A 60 4.26 -0.47 -3.17
N LYS A 61 5.11 -1.29 -2.61
CA LYS A 61 5.04 -2.74 -2.85
C LYS A 61 3.71 -3.32 -2.42
N HIS A 62 3.21 -2.90 -1.26
CA HIS A 62 1.93 -3.41 -0.78
C HIS A 62 0.77 -2.87 -1.59
N VAL A 63 0.85 -1.62 -2.03
CA VAL A 63 -0.19 -1.05 -2.89
C VAL A 63 -0.24 -1.78 -4.22
N ASP A 64 0.94 -2.03 -4.82
CA ASP A 64 1.00 -2.75 -6.08
C ASP A 64 0.41 -4.15 -5.95
N ARG A 65 0.70 -4.80 -4.83
CA ARG A 65 0.18 -6.14 -4.58
C ARG A 65 -1.34 -6.12 -4.43
N LEU A 66 -1.86 -5.10 -3.74
CA LEU A 66 -3.30 -4.94 -3.61
C LEU A 66 -3.97 -4.75 -4.96
N GLU A 67 -3.37 -3.94 -5.81
CA GLU A 67 -3.91 -3.70 -7.14
C GLU A 67 -3.97 -4.99 -7.94
N GLU A 68 -2.92 -5.81 -7.86
CA GLU A 68 -2.92 -7.10 -8.53
C GLU A 68 -4.05 -7.99 -8.03
N ILE A 69 -4.20 -8.05 -6.72
CA ILE A 69 -5.23 -8.88 -6.10
C ILE A 69 -6.61 -8.45 -6.54
N VAL A 70 -6.86 -7.15 -6.50
CA VAL A 70 -8.16 -6.60 -6.87
C VAL A 70 -8.44 -6.84 -8.35
N ASP A 71 -7.47 -6.57 -9.21
CA ASP A 71 -7.65 -6.75 -10.65
C ASP A 71 -7.89 -8.22 -11.01
N ASP A 72 -7.14 -9.11 -10.39
CA ASP A 72 -7.19 -10.53 -10.76
C ASP A 72 -8.37 -11.25 -10.14
N GLN A 73 -8.80 -10.83 -8.97
CA GLN A 73 -9.76 -11.58 -8.17
C GLN A 73 -11.11 -10.88 -8.03
N MET A 74 -11.10 -9.57 -7.89
CA MET A 74 -12.33 -8.81 -7.66
C MET A 74 -12.98 -8.35 -8.96
N TRP A 75 -12.19 -8.23 -10.02
CA TRP A 75 -12.69 -7.82 -11.32
C TRP A 75 -12.43 -8.90 -12.35
N PRO A 76 -12.99 -10.08 -12.16
CA PRO A 76 -12.68 -11.20 -13.06
C PRO A 76 -13.24 -11.03 -14.46
N LEU A 77 -14.27 -10.20 -14.60
CA LEU A 77 -14.94 -10.04 -15.90
C LEU A 77 -14.62 -8.69 -16.49
N PRO A 78 -14.01 -8.65 -17.66
CA PRO A 78 -13.77 -7.38 -18.36
C PRO A 78 -15.01 -6.56 -18.55
N LYS A 79 -16.15 -7.22 -18.74
CA LYS A 79 -17.43 -6.55 -18.90
C LYS A 79 -17.77 -5.67 -17.73
N TYR A 80 -17.47 -6.10 -16.52
CA TYR A 80 -17.72 -5.32 -15.31
C TYR A 80 -16.91 -4.03 -15.34
N ARG A 81 -15.66 -4.14 -15.76
CA ARG A 81 -14.79 -2.99 -15.84
C ARG A 81 -15.31 -2.00 -16.86
N GLU A 82 -15.79 -2.49 -17.97
CA GLU A 82 -16.36 -1.65 -19.00
C GLU A 82 -17.58 -0.90 -18.50
N LEU A 83 -18.43 -1.55 -17.76
CA LEU A 83 -19.61 -0.91 -17.21
C LEU A 83 -19.26 0.21 -16.24
N LEU A 84 -18.18 0.04 -15.49
CA LEU A 84 -17.80 1.04 -14.51
C LEU A 84 -17.10 2.24 -15.10
N PHE A 85 -16.40 2.06 -16.21
CA PHE A 85 -15.56 3.11 -16.76
C PHE A 85 -16.10 3.74 -18.04
N LEU A 86 -17.14 3.21 -18.58
CA LEU A 86 -17.74 3.81 -19.71
C LEU A 86 -18.57 4.91 -19.38
N ARG A 87 -18.67 5.13 -19.17
CA ARG A 87 -19.42 6.10 -19.17
C ARG A 87 -19.82 6.32 -19.31
#